data_9621bcc8fea8827c17d51808756051ec
#
_entry.id   9621bcc8fea8827c17d51808756051ec
#
_cell.length_a   1.000
_cell.length_b   1.000
_cell.length_c   1.000
_cell.angle_alpha   90.00
_cell.angle_beta   90.00
_cell.angle_gamma   90.00
#
_symmetry.space_group_name_H-M   'P 1'
#
loop_
_entity.id
_entity.type
_entity.pdbx_description
1 polymer ?
#
loop_
_entity_poly.entity_id
_entity_poly.type
_entity_poly.pdbx_seq_one_letter_code
_entity_poly.pdbx_strand_id
1 'polypeptide(L)'
;MTKKLYLPLLMAMVVALFSSCSKKMGELSADYFTVTPQVLEAVGGKVPATINGKFPEKYFNKKAVVEVTPVLKWNGGEAKGQPATFQGEKVEGNDQTISYKMGGSYTMKTSFDYVPEMAKSELYLEFKATIGKKVVTIPAVKIADGVISTSELVNNTLGNANPALGEDAFQRIIKEKHDANIMFLIQQANIRSSELKTAKEFNKEVANVNEAANKKISNIEVSAYASPDGGVSLNTTLAENRENNTTKLLSKDLKKAKIDAPIDAKYTAQDWEGFQELVSKSNIQDKELILRVIAMYQDPAQRESEIKNISAVYKELANTILPQLRRSRLTLNYEIIGKSDEEITKLASSNPSELNVEELLYAATLTSDPAKQEVIYTQ
;
A
#
# COMPACT_ATOMS: atom_id res chain seq x y z
N MET A 1 -30.48 -1.04 -57.37
CA MET A 1 -30.54 -2.09 -56.34
C MET A 1 -29.46 -1.85 -55.27
N THR A 2 -29.56 -0.81 -54.44
CA THR A 2 -28.55 -0.52 -53.39
C THR A 2 -29.16 0.27 -52.23
N LYS A 3 -30.29 -0.13 -51.70
CA LYS A 3 -30.93 0.53 -50.54
C LYS A 3 -31.23 -0.37 -49.34
N LYS A 4 -30.73 -1.61 -49.30
CA LYS A 4 -31.04 -2.55 -48.20
C LYS A 4 -29.87 -2.89 -47.26
N LEU A 5 -28.67 -2.29 -47.43
CA LEU A 5 -27.48 -2.67 -46.66
C LEU A 5 -27.16 -1.74 -45.50
N TYR A 6 -27.80 -0.57 -45.40
CA TYR A 6 -27.47 0.43 -44.39
C TYR A 6 -28.35 0.34 -43.12
N LEU A 7 -29.50 -0.31 -43.19
CA LEU A 7 -30.43 -0.40 -42.08
C LEU A 7 -29.91 -1.27 -40.91
N PRO A 8 -29.30 -2.44 -41.12
CA PRO A 8 -28.72 -3.23 -40.04
C PRO A 8 -27.45 -2.60 -39.48
N LEU A 9 -26.66 -1.84 -40.29
CA LEU A 9 -25.48 -1.13 -39.80
C LEU A 9 -25.85 0.06 -38.91
N LEU A 10 -26.93 0.78 -39.23
CA LEU A 10 -27.45 1.88 -38.42
C LEU A 10 -28.04 1.37 -37.09
N MET A 11 -28.69 0.19 -37.14
CA MET A 11 -29.26 -0.42 -35.91
C MET A 11 -28.18 -0.98 -35.02
N ALA A 12 -27.07 -1.51 -35.55
CA ALA A 12 -25.88 -1.91 -34.77
C ALA A 12 -25.17 -0.71 -34.15
N MET A 13 -25.11 0.44 -34.85
CA MET A 13 -24.50 1.66 -34.35
C MET A 13 -25.36 2.34 -33.27
N VAL A 14 -26.67 2.25 -33.34
CA VAL A 14 -27.60 2.76 -32.30
C VAL A 14 -27.57 1.89 -31.06
N VAL A 15 -27.38 0.57 -31.18
CA VAL A 15 -27.24 -0.33 -30.00
C VAL A 15 -25.93 -0.06 -29.26
N ALA A 16 -24.86 0.33 -29.98
CA ALA A 16 -23.57 0.71 -29.37
C ALA A 16 -23.63 2.05 -28.58
N LEU A 17 -24.61 2.93 -28.89
CA LEU A 17 -24.76 4.22 -28.21
C LEU A 17 -25.59 4.16 -26.92
N PHE A 18 -26.27 3.05 -26.62
CA PHE A 18 -26.97 2.82 -25.38
C PHE A 18 -26.15 2.05 -24.32
N SER A 19 -24.82 1.92 -24.52
CA SER A 19 -23.93 1.58 -23.43
C SER A 19 -23.90 2.76 -22.45
N SER A 20 -25.01 2.89 -21.71
CA SER A 20 -25.18 3.80 -20.60
C SER A 20 -23.90 3.76 -19.75
N CYS A 21 -23.22 4.88 -19.65
CA CYS A 21 -22.20 5.16 -18.63
C CYS A 21 -22.83 5.15 -17.23
N SER A 22 -23.39 4.03 -16.78
CA SER A 22 -23.45 3.77 -15.36
C SER A 22 -22.00 3.59 -14.92
N LYS A 23 -21.49 4.45 -14.05
CA LYS A 23 -20.20 4.27 -13.38
C LYS A 23 -20.26 2.92 -12.65
N LYS A 24 -19.90 1.86 -13.36
CA LYS A 24 -19.81 0.51 -12.81
C LYS A 24 -18.56 0.51 -11.92
N MET A 25 -18.68 -0.07 -10.74
CA MET A 25 -17.55 -0.43 -9.93
C MET A 25 -16.69 -1.39 -10.78
N GLY A 26 -15.47 -0.97 -11.10
CA GLY A 26 -14.55 -1.70 -11.99
C GLY A 26 -13.51 -2.50 -11.21
N GLU A 27 -12.46 -2.86 -11.90
CA GLU A 27 -11.31 -3.55 -11.31
C GLU A 27 -10.62 -2.70 -10.23
N LEU A 28 -10.13 -3.35 -9.19
CA LEU A 28 -9.34 -2.74 -8.12
C LEU A 28 -7.87 -3.13 -8.28
N SER A 29 -6.96 -2.18 -8.07
CA SER A 29 -5.53 -2.47 -8.03
C SER A 29 -5.17 -3.27 -6.77
N ALA A 30 -4.21 -4.18 -6.89
CA ALA A 30 -3.63 -4.89 -5.75
C ALA A 30 -3.00 -3.95 -4.72
N ASP A 31 -2.54 -2.76 -5.12
CA ASP A 31 -1.95 -1.75 -4.24
C ASP A 31 -2.90 -1.20 -3.17
N TYR A 32 -4.20 -1.44 -3.34
CA TYR A 32 -5.20 -1.09 -2.31
C TYR A 32 -5.28 -2.10 -1.18
N PHE A 33 -4.50 -3.18 -1.24
CA PHE A 33 -4.58 -4.27 -0.26
C PHE A 33 -3.19 -4.62 0.26
N THR A 34 -3.11 -4.86 1.55
CA THR A 34 -1.92 -5.41 2.20
C THR A 34 -2.29 -6.61 3.04
N VAL A 35 -1.42 -7.60 3.07
CA VAL A 35 -1.63 -8.85 3.81
C VAL A 35 -0.51 -9.02 4.83
N THR A 36 -0.86 -9.48 5.99
CA THR A 36 0.08 -9.82 7.05
C THR A 36 -0.20 -11.26 7.53
N PRO A 37 0.77 -12.18 7.44
CA PRO A 37 2.11 -12.00 6.87
C PRO A 37 2.06 -11.76 5.36
N GLN A 38 3.09 -11.12 4.79
CA GLN A 38 3.14 -10.75 3.37
C GLN A 38 3.18 -11.99 2.45
N VAL A 39 3.86 -13.03 2.88
CA VAL A 39 3.77 -14.38 2.33
C VAL A 39 3.05 -15.22 3.37
N LEU A 40 2.01 -15.93 2.96
CA LEU A 40 1.21 -16.73 3.88
C LEU A 40 2.01 -17.89 4.47
N GLU A 41 1.78 -18.20 5.73
CA GLU A 41 2.48 -19.22 6.48
C GLU A 41 1.49 -20.19 7.14
N ALA A 42 1.82 -21.48 7.13
CA ALA A 42 1.08 -22.47 7.89
C ALA A 42 1.59 -22.52 9.32
N VAL A 43 0.70 -22.34 10.29
CA VAL A 43 1.00 -22.37 11.72
C VAL A 43 -0.04 -23.25 12.42
N GLY A 44 0.40 -24.39 12.97
CA GLY A 44 -0.47 -25.31 13.69
C GLY A 44 -1.65 -25.82 12.86
N GLY A 45 -1.40 -26.22 11.60
CA GLY A 45 -2.42 -26.70 10.69
C GLY A 45 -3.39 -25.65 10.14
N LYS A 46 -3.11 -24.36 10.37
CA LYS A 46 -3.92 -23.23 9.90
C LYS A 46 -3.07 -22.25 9.10
N VAL A 47 -3.72 -21.50 8.22
CA VAL A 47 -3.10 -20.41 7.45
C VAL A 47 -3.81 -19.11 7.82
N PRO A 48 -3.36 -18.42 8.88
CA PRO A 48 -3.95 -17.14 9.28
C PRO A 48 -3.49 -16.00 8.38
N ALA A 49 -4.38 -15.05 8.12
CA ALA A 49 -4.05 -13.81 7.42
C ALA A 49 -4.86 -12.63 7.94
N THR A 50 -4.21 -11.49 8.06
CA THR A 50 -4.85 -10.19 8.28
C THR A 50 -4.75 -9.38 7.00
N ILE A 51 -5.88 -8.95 6.48
CA ILE A 51 -5.99 -8.22 5.22
C ILE A 51 -6.47 -6.80 5.53
N ASN A 52 -5.65 -5.81 5.18
CA ASN A 52 -6.05 -4.41 5.20
C ASN A 52 -6.37 -3.98 3.77
N GLY A 53 -7.58 -3.50 3.57
CA GLY A 53 -8.06 -3.09 2.26
C GLY A 53 -8.53 -1.63 2.26
N LYS A 54 -8.47 -1.01 1.07
CA LYS A 54 -8.97 0.35 0.86
C LYS A 54 -9.80 0.41 -0.42
N PHE A 55 -11.02 0.90 -0.30
CA PHE A 55 -11.80 1.34 -1.46
C PHE A 55 -11.41 2.78 -1.79
N PRO A 56 -10.93 3.07 -3.00
CA PRO A 56 -10.46 4.40 -3.35
C PRO A 56 -11.62 5.40 -3.49
N GLU A 57 -11.27 6.67 -3.53
CA GLU A 57 -12.21 7.77 -3.76
C GLU A 57 -12.99 7.59 -5.06
N LYS A 58 -14.27 7.94 -5.04
CA LYS A 58 -15.20 7.89 -6.19
C LYS A 58 -15.41 6.50 -6.78
N TYR A 59 -14.99 5.45 -6.07
CA TYR A 59 -15.14 4.07 -6.48
C TYR A 59 -16.46 3.45 -6.00
N PHE A 60 -16.73 3.54 -4.70
CA PHE A 60 -17.82 2.81 -4.07
C PHE A 60 -19.20 3.46 -4.38
N ASN A 61 -20.08 2.74 -5.06
CA ASN A 61 -21.40 3.28 -5.39
C ASN A 61 -22.24 3.48 -4.13
N LYS A 62 -22.87 4.65 -4.00
CA LYS A 62 -23.69 5.03 -2.82
C LYS A 62 -24.83 4.06 -2.48
N LYS A 63 -25.30 3.28 -3.45
CA LYS A 63 -26.40 2.29 -3.31
C LYS A 63 -25.90 0.85 -3.38
N ALA A 64 -24.58 0.63 -3.36
CA ALA A 64 -24.02 -0.70 -3.45
C ALA A 64 -23.92 -1.37 -2.08
N VAL A 65 -24.09 -2.68 -2.08
CA VAL A 65 -23.62 -3.58 -1.03
C VAL A 65 -22.56 -4.46 -1.68
N VAL A 66 -21.38 -4.55 -1.05
CA VAL A 66 -20.25 -5.33 -1.55
C VAL A 66 -19.83 -6.34 -0.51
N GLU A 67 -19.94 -7.60 -0.84
CA GLU A 67 -19.34 -8.70 -0.09
C GLU A 67 -17.95 -8.96 -0.61
N VAL A 68 -16.96 -8.98 0.27
CA VAL A 68 -15.56 -9.25 -0.01
C VAL A 68 -15.18 -10.58 0.66
N THR A 69 -14.81 -11.57 -0.15
CA THR A 69 -14.47 -12.91 0.31
C THR A 69 -13.01 -13.20 0.01
N PRO A 70 -12.16 -13.48 1.03
CA PRO A 70 -10.82 -14.01 0.80
C PRO A 70 -10.91 -15.44 0.30
N VAL A 71 -10.20 -15.75 -0.79
CA VAL A 71 -10.18 -17.09 -1.40
C VAL A 71 -8.73 -17.49 -1.67
N LEU A 72 -8.27 -18.53 -1.01
CA LEU A 72 -6.97 -19.14 -1.25
C LEU A 72 -7.13 -20.21 -2.35
N LYS A 73 -6.42 -20.05 -3.47
CA LYS A 73 -6.51 -20.92 -4.65
C LYS A 73 -5.20 -21.63 -4.90
N TRP A 74 -5.28 -22.91 -5.21
CA TRP A 74 -4.15 -23.75 -5.60
C TRP A 74 -4.53 -24.70 -6.75
N ASN A 75 -3.57 -25.39 -7.29
CA ASN A 75 -3.87 -26.36 -8.35
C ASN A 75 -4.75 -27.48 -7.82
N GLY A 76 -5.98 -27.55 -8.29
CA GLY A 76 -6.96 -28.59 -7.92
C GLY A 76 -7.92 -28.20 -6.79
N GLY A 77 -7.84 -26.97 -6.22
CA GLY A 77 -8.80 -26.57 -5.18
C GLY A 77 -8.79 -25.09 -4.79
N GLU A 78 -9.74 -24.74 -3.95
CA GLU A 78 -9.83 -23.43 -3.31
C GLU A 78 -10.39 -23.56 -1.88
N ALA A 79 -10.03 -22.63 -1.02
CA ALA A 79 -10.62 -22.45 0.30
C ALA A 79 -11.12 -21.03 0.46
N LYS A 80 -12.35 -20.86 0.98
CA LYS A 80 -12.97 -19.56 1.22
C LYS A 80 -12.88 -19.21 2.68
N GLY A 81 -12.40 -18.00 2.94
CA GLY A 81 -12.41 -17.40 4.27
C GLY A 81 -13.74 -16.73 4.59
N GLN A 82 -13.84 -16.18 5.80
CA GLN A 82 -15.04 -15.45 6.23
C GLN A 82 -15.22 -14.18 5.40
N PRO A 83 -16.38 -13.97 4.77
CA PRO A 83 -16.66 -12.74 4.03
C PRO A 83 -16.87 -11.54 4.96
N ALA A 84 -16.60 -10.34 4.45
CA ALA A 84 -16.97 -9.09 5.05
C ALA A 84 -17.85 -8.28 4.10
N THR A 85 -18.89 -7.63 4.64
CA THR A 85 -19.83 -6.85 3.84
C THR A 85 -19.67 -5.37 4.11
N PHE A 86 -19.74 -4.59 3.05
CA PHE A 86 -19.61 -3.13 3.06
C PHE A 86 -20.78 -2.50 2.31
N GLN A 87 -21.23 -1.34 2.77
CA GLN A 87 -22.38 -0.65 2.18
C GLN A 87 -22.06 0.78 1.78
N GLY A 88 -22.74 1.28 0.76
CA GLY A 88 -22.67 2.67 0.35
C GLY A 88 -23.55 3.59 1.20
N GLU A 89 -23.27 4.89 1.17
CA GLU A 89 -23.89 5.95 1.99
C GLU A 89 -25.43 6.03 1.91
N LYS A 90 -26.06 5.40 0.91
CA LYS A 90 -27.52 5.40 0.68
C LYS A 90 -28.15 4.01 0.90
N VAL A 91 -27.43 3.10 1.50
CA VAL A 91 -27.94 1.78 1.89
C VAL A 91 -28.31 1.85 3.36
N GLU A 92 -29.54 1.48 3.68
CA GLU A 92 -30.00 1.34 5.05
C GLU A 92 -29.65 -0.07 5.54
N GLY A 93 -28.60 -0.18 6.36
CA GLY A 93 -28.05 -1.43 6.88
C GLY A 93 -27.06 -1.16 8.00
N ASN A 94 -26.52 -2.24 8.59
CA ASN A 94 -25.60 -2.18 9.73
C ASN A 94 -24.13 -2.45 9.32
N ASP A 95 -23.85 -2.63 8.02
CA ASP A 95 -22.51 -2.89 7.53
C ASP A 95 -21.65 -1.62 7.54
N GLN A 96 -20.34 -1.78 7.51
CA GLN A 96 -19.43 -0.65 7.43
C GLN A 96 -19.74 0.20 6.18
N THR A 97 -20.03 1.47 6.39
CA THR A 97 -20.35 2.40 5.32
C THR A 97 -19.09 2.96 4.67
N ILE A 98 -19.01 2.85 3.35
CA ILE A 98 -17.92 3.38 2.52
C ILE A 98 -18.40 4.63 1.78
N SER A 99 -17.68 5.74 1.97
CA SER A 99 -18.01 6.99 1.31
C SER A 99 -17.64 6.98 -0.17
N TYR A 100 -18.53 7.44 -1.02
CA TYR A 100 -18.22 7.65 -2.44
C TYR A 100 -17.16 8.71 -2.64
N LYS A 101 -17.17 9.80 -1.85
CA LYS A 101 -16.24 10.91 -2.03
C LYS A 101 -14.85 10.60 -1.51
N MET A 102 -14.77 9.94 -0.37
CA MET A 102 -13.52 9.76 0.38
C MET A 102 -12.97 8.33 0.31
N GLY A 103 -13.75 7.38 -0.20
CA GLY A 103 -13.41 5.96 -0.07
C GLY A 103 -13.57 5.47 1.36
N GLY A 104 -12.83 4.43 1.71
CA GLY A 104 -12.81 3.90 3.07
C GLY A 104 -11.85 2.72 3.20
N SER A 105 -11.24 2.58 4.37
CA SER A 105 -10.34 1.48 4.69
C SER A 105 -11.02 0.47 5.60
N TYR A 106 -10.57 -0.78 5.53
CA TYR A 106 -11.06 -1.86 6.37
C TYR A 106 -9.95 -2.84 6.71
N THR A 107 -10.16 -3.59 7.78
CA THR A 107 -9.30 -4.70 8.16
C THR A 107 -10.16 -5.94 8.34
N MET A 108 -9.75 -7.05 7.74
CA MET A 108 -10.39 -8.34 7.93
C MET A 108 -9.37 -9.41 8.30
N LYS A 109 -9.78 -10.35 9.16
CA LYS A 109 -8.97 -11.50 9.53
C LYS A 109 -9.59 -12.75 8.95
N THR A 110 -8.77 -13.62 8.43
CA THR A 110 -9.19 -14.92 7.91
C THR A 110 -8.21 -16.00 8.33
N SER A 111 -8.64 -17.24 8.26
CA SER A 111 -7.79 -18.41 8.49
C SER A 111 -8.32 -19.56 7.67
N PHE A 112 -7.44 -20.31 7.03
CA PHE A 112 -7.78 -21.49 6.25
C PHE A 112 -7.22 -22.72 6.94
N ASP A 113 -7.87 -23.87 6.79
CA ASP A 113 -7.29 -25.15 7.19
C ASP A 113 -6.21 -25.54 6.19
N TYR A 114 -4.99 -25.78 6.68
CA TYR A 114 -3.87 -26.07 5.80
C TYR A 114 -4.00 -27.48 5.20
N VAL A 115 -3.73 -27.57 3.90
CA VAL A 115 -3.49 -28.83 3.19
C VAL A 115 -2.19 -28.71 2.38
N PRO A 116 -1.43 -29.81 2.17
CA PRO A 116 -0.10 -29.74 1.52
C PRO A 116 -0.11 -29.10 0.13
N GLU A 117 -1.21 -29.23 -0.61
CA GLU A 117 -1.39 -28.64 -1.94
C GLU A 117 -1.37 -27.12 -1.93
N MET A 118 -1.62 -26.48 -0.76
CA MET A 118 -1.56 -25.03 -0.57
C MET A 118 -0.14 -24.46 -0.61
N ALA A 119 0.92 -25.30 -0.60
CA ALA A 119 2.31 -24.84 -0.68
C ALA A 119 2.58 -24.00 -1.94
N LYS A 120 1.78 -24.15 -2.99
CA LYS A 120 1.80 -23.31 -4.18
C LYS A 120 0.39 -22.75 -4.41
N SER A 121 0.07 -21.71 -3.68
CA SER A 121 -1.26 -21.08 -3.71
C SER A 121 -1.16 -19.57 -3.83
N GLU A 122 -2.27 -18.96 -4.18
CA GLU A 122 -2.43 -17.52 -4.31
C GLU A 122 -3.68 -17.08 -3.56
N LEU A 123 -3.57 -16.02 -2.75
CA LEU A 123 -4.70 -15.43 -2.06
C LEU A 123 -5.34 -14.36 -2.93
N TYR A 124 -6.62 -14.53 -3.18
CA TYR A 124 -7.45 -13.58 -3.91
C TYR A 124 -8.49 -12.95 -2.99
N LEU A 125 -8.91 -11.72 -3.31
CA LEU A 125 -10.17 -11.16 -2.86
C LEU A 125 -11.18 -11.28 -3.99
N GLU A 126 -12.28 -11.95 -3.73
CA GLU A 126 -13.44 -12.01 -4.59
C GLU A 126 -14.49 -10.99 -4.12
N PHE A 127 -15.10 -10.29 -5.07
CA PHE A 127 -16.05 -9.22 -4.77
C PHE A 127 -17.40 -9.53 -5.41
N LYS A 128 -18.43 -9.55 -4.60
CA LYS A 128 -19.81 -9.66 -5.05
C LYS A 128 -20.55 -8.36 -4.72
N ALA A 129 -20.75 -7.52 -5.72
CA ALA A 129 -21.43 -6.25 -5.55
C ALA A 129 -22.90 -6.34 -5.99
N THR A 130 -23.80 -5.75 -5.19
CA THR A 130 -25.22 -5.61 -5.53
C THR A 130 -25.59 -4.14 -5.47
N ILE A 131 -26.17 -3.61 -6.56
CA ILE A 131 -26.65 -2.23 -6.64
C ILE A 131 -28.15 -2.25 -6.91
N GLY A 132 -28.94 -2.04 -5.88
CA GLY A 132 -30.40 -2.26 -5.93
C GLY A 132 -30.70 -3.74 -6.21
N LYS A 133 -31.26 -4.05 -7.37
CA LYS A 133 -31.56 -5.44 -7.81
C LYS A 133 -30.50 -6.02 -8.77
N LYS A 134 -29.46 -5.25 -9.12
CA LYS A 134 -28.44 -5.68 -10.09
C LYS A 134 -27.21 -6.20 -9.39
N VAL A 135 -26.75 -7.38 -9.80
CA VAL A 135 -25.44 -7.90 -9.42
C VAL A 135 -24.39 -7.34 -10.38
N VAL A 136 -23.29 -6.86 -9.86
CA VAL A 136 -22.14 -6.35 -10.60
C VAL A 136 -20.95 -7.22 -10.25
N THR A 137 -20.34 -7.82 -11.24
CA THR A 137 -19.11 -8.58 -11.06
C THR A 137 -17.93 -7.63 -11.07
N ILE A 138 -17.13 -7.66 -10.00
CA ILE A 138 -15.86 -6.98 -9.90
C ILE A 138 -14.80 -8.07 -10.04
N PRO A 139 -13.77 -7.90 -10.89
CA PRO A 139 -12.69 -8.87 -11.01
C PRO A 139 -12.05 -9.17 -9.67
N ALA A 140 -11.69 -10.44 -9.44
CA ALA A 140 -10.95 -10.85 -8.26
C ALA A 140 -9.52 -10.28 -8.31
N VAL A 141 -8.98 -9.91 -7.16
CA VAL A 141 -7.63 -9.33 -7.03
C VAL A 141 -6.75 -10.29 -6.28
N LYS A 142 -5.61 -10.66 -6.87
CA LYS A 142 -4.54 -11.38 -6.18
C LYS A 142 -3.85 -10.43 -5.21
N ILE A 143 -3.70 -10.83 -3.94
CA ILE A 143 -3.16 -9.97 -2.87
C ILE A 143 -1.98 -10.57 -2.13
N ALA A 144 -1.75 -11.88 -2.21
CA ALA A 144 -0.58 -12.54 -1.63
C ALA A 144 -0.30 -13.86 -2.32
N ASP A 145 0.93 -14.35 -2.12
CA ASP A 145 1.37 -15.69 -2.45
C ASP A 145 1.47 -16.53 -1.16
N GLY A 146 1.46 -17.81 -1.29
CA GLY A 146 1.66 -18.69 -0.15
C GLY A 146 1.59 -20.14 -0.59
N VAL A 147 1.72 -21.11 0.29
CA VAL A 147 1.86 -21.01 1.76
C VAL A 147 3.24 -21.56 2.13
N ILE A 148 4.00 -20.83 2.96
CA ILE A 148 5.20 -21.37 3.56
C ILE A 148 4.76 -22.38 4.62
N SER A 149 5.13 -23.64 4.44
CA SER A 149 4.72 -24.75 5.31
C SER A 149 5.91 -25.41 6.01
N THR A 150 6.98 -24.67 6.27
CA THR A 150 8.21 -25.19 6.85
C THR A 150 7.97 -25.89 8.18
N SER A 151 7.10 -25.35 9.02
CA SER A 151 6.71 -25.97 10.29
C SER A 151 6.01 -27.33 10.12
N GLU A 152 5.18 -27.45 9.09
CA GLU A 152 4.47 -28.71 8.77
C GLU A 152 5.41 -29.74 8.13
N LEU A 153 6.35 -29.28 7.28
CA LEU A 153 7.38 -30.12 6.67
C LEU A 153 8.34 -30.68 7.73
N VAL A 154 8.74 -29.89 8.72
CA VAL A 154 9.59 -30.34 9.84
C VAL A 154 8.89 -31.43 10.62
N ASN A 155 7.61 -31.31 10.92
CA ASN A 155 6.84 -32.35 11.61
C ASN A 155 6.78 -33.66 10.82
N ASN A 156 6.75 -33.59 9.49
CA ASN A 156 6.71 -34.76 8.60
C ASN A 156 8.09 -35.41 8.37
N THR A 157 9.19 -34.69 8.66
CA THR A 157 10.57 -35.15 8.43
C THR A 157 11.29 -35.63 9.68
N LEU A 158 10.64 -35.66 10.85
CA LEU A 158 11.22 -36.14 12.13
C LEU A 158 11.76 -37.61 12.10
N GLY A 159 11.55 -38.33 10.99
CA GLY A 159 12.13 -39.68 10.77
C GLY A 159 13.34 -39.74 9.84
N ASN A 160 13.72 -38.62 9.19
CA ASN A 160 14.85 -38.55 8.25
C ASN A 160 15.97 -37.72 8.87
N ALA A 161 17.07 -38.41 9.23
CA ALA A 161 18.27 -37.77 9.78
C ALA A 161 19.06 -36.93 8.71
N ASN A 162 18.40 -36.19 7.86
CA ASN A 162 19.06 -35.22 7.03
C ASN A 162 19.29 -33.95 7.86
N PRO A 163 20.48 -33.35 7.82
CA PRO A 163 20.74 -32.11 8.52
C PRO A 163 19.70 -31.07 8.02
N ALA A 164 18.95 -30.48 8.95
CA ALA A 164 18.10 -29.37 8.64
C ALA A 164 19.01 -28.21 8.21
N LEU A 165 18.74 -27.62 7.05
CA LEU A 165 19.33 -26.34 6.68
C LEU A 165 18.82 -25.29 7.67
N GLY A 166 19.71 -24.42 8.14
CA GLY A 166 19.31 -23.26 8.93
C GLY A 166 18.35 -22.40 8.11
N GLU A 167 17.30 -21.90 8.74
CA GLU A 167 16.45 -20.90 8.10
C GLU A 167 17.29 -19.66 7.79
N ASP A 168 17.16 -19.15 6.57
CA ASP A 168 17.74 -17.87 6.19
C ASP A 168 16.62 -16.84 5.96
N ALA A 169 16.91 -15.58 6.26
CA ALA A 169 16.07 -14.45 5.93
C ALA A 169 16.66 -13.66 4.75
N PHE A 170 17.46 -14.33 3.92
CA PHE A 170 18.14 -13.70 2.81
C PHE A 170 17.15 -13.06 1.82
N GLN A 171 17.34 -11.79 1.58
CA GLN A 171 16.63 -11.03 0.57
C GLN A 171 17.63 -10.43 -0.40
N ARG A 172 17.62 -10.91 -1.64
CA ARG A 172 18.49 -10.36 -2.69
C ARG A 172 18.12 -8.93 -3.03
N ILE A 173 16.84 -8.60 -2.98
CA ILE A 173 16.35 -7.26 -3.24
C ILE A 173 15.68 -6.74 -1.97
N ILE A 174 16.30 -5.74 -1.37
CA ILE A 174 15.77 -5.05 -0.20
C ILE A 174 15.16 -3.73 -0.68
N LYS A 175 13.89 -3.52 -0.37
CA LYS A 175 13.19 -2.26 -0.67
C LYS A 175 13.39 -1.30 0.48
N GLU A 176 13.94 -0.14 0.15
CA GLU A 176 14.21 0.93 1.08
C GLU A 176 13.51 2.22 0.66
N LYS A 177 13.31 3.09 1.62
CA LYS A 177 12.78 4.42 1.35
C LYS A 177 13.48 5.48 2.17
N HIS A 178 13.55 6.67 1.58
CA HIS A 178 14.03 7.88 2.26
C HIS A 178 13.00 8.99 2.13
N ASP A 179 12.58 9.55 3.27
CA ASP A 179 11.53 10.57 3.33
C ASP A 179 12.11 11.95 3.66
N ALA A 180 11.56 12.99 3.06
CA ALA A 180 11.76 14.38 3.44
C ALA A 180 10.44 15.16 3.36
N ASN A 181 10.32 16.19 4.19
CA ASN A 181 9.11 17.03 4.19
C ASN A 181 9.46 18.47 3.85
N ILE A 182 8.83 19.03 2.83
CA ILE A 182 8.84 20.46 2.51
C ILE A 182 7.63 21.09 3.21
N MET A 183 7.90 22.01 4.12
CA MET A 183 6.88 22.62 4.97
C MET A 183 6.35 23.92 4.38
N PHE A 184 5.04 24.14 4.53
CA PHE A 184 4.37 25.35 4.03
C PHE A 184 3.76 26.16 5.16
N LEU A 185 3.68 27.48 4.95
CA LEU A 185 2.91 28.34 5.83
C LEU A 185 1.41 28.14 5.61
N ILE A 186 0.62 28.64 6.56
CA ILE A 186 -0.84 28.59 6.46
C ILE A 186 -1.30 29.28 5.17
N GLN A 187 -2.21 28.65 4.45
CA GLN A 187 -2.78 29.13 3.19
C GLN A 187 -1.74 29.45 2.08
N GLN A 188 -0.52 28.92 2.18
CA GLN A 188 0.52 29.10 1.18
C GLN A 188 0.93 27.79 0.52
N ALA A 189 1.26 27.88 -0.77
CA ALA A 189 1.80 26.80 -1.57
C ALA A 189 3.21 27.10 -2.11
N ASN A 190 3.75 28.29 -1.84
CA ASN A 190 5.09 28.67 -2.26
C ASN A 190 6.15 28.01 -1.37
N ILE A 191 7.14 27.41 -2.00
CA ILE A 191 8.27 26.81 -1.29
C ILE A 191 9.18 27.93 -0.81
N ARG A 192 9.39 27.99 0.50
CA ARG A 192 10.25 29.01 1.12
C ARG A 192 11.72 28.70 0.89
N SER A 193 12.55 29.74 0.95
CA SER A 193 14.01 29.59 0.86
C SER A 193 14.59 28.67 1.97
N SER A 194 14.01 28.68 3.16
CA SER A 194 14.36 27.75 4.25
C SER A 194 14.18 26.28 3.87
N GLU A 195 13.15 25.97 3.09
CA GLU A 195 12.82 24.59 2.68
C GLU A 195 13.70 24.09 1.52
N LEU A 196 14.38 24.97 0.81
CA LEU A 196 15.30 24.60 -0.26
C LEU A 196 16.51 23.80 0.25
N LYS A 197 16.85 23.93 1.53
CA LYS A 197 17.88 23.11 2.16
C LYS A 197 17.44 21.65 2.22
N THR A 198 16.22 21.39 2.72
CA THR A 198 15.62 20.05 2.77
C THR A 198 15.51 19.44 1.38
N ALA A 199 15.06 20.20 0.38
CA ALA A 199 15.02 19.73 -1.00
C ALA A 199 16.42 19.35 -1.54
N LYS A 200 17.45 20.13 -1.23
CA LYS A 200 18.82 19.83 -1.64
C LYS A 200 19.37 18.58 -0.95
N GLU A 201 19.10 18.41 0.33
CA GLU A 201 19.49 17.20 1.09
C GLU A 201 18.82 15.95 0.52
N PHE A 202 17.53 16.03 0.22
CA PHE A 202 16.80 14.97 -0.46
C PHE A 202 17.41 14.64 -1.84
N ASN A 203 17.66 15.65 -2.66
CA ASN A 203 18.26 15.47 -3.98
C ASN A 203 19.70 14.90 -3.91
N LYS A 204 20.44 15.21 -2.85
CA LYS A 204 21.76 14.59 -2.61
C LYS A 204 21.59 13.08 -2.35
N GLU A 205 20.59 12.68 -1.57
CA GLU A 205 20.32 11.26 -1.34
C GLU A 205 19.86 10.56 -2.62
N VAL A 206 19.02 11.19 -3.43
CA VAL A 206 18.66 10.67 -4.76
C VAL A 206 19.90 10.45 -5.63
N ALA A 207 20.85 11.39 -5.62
CA ALA A 207 22.10 11.24 -6.36
C ALA A 207 22.97 10.11 -5.80
N ASN A 208 23.11 9.99 -4.47
CA ASN A 208 23.83 8.91 -3.82
C ASN A 208 23.27 7.53 -4.21
N VAL A 209 21.94 7.40 -4.23
CA VAL A 209 21.29 6.15 -4.63
C VAL A 209 21.49 5.87 -6.12
N ASN A 210 21.41 6.89 -6.96
CA ASN A 210 21.57 6.75 -8.42
C ASN A 210 23.02 6.40 -8.82
N GLU A 211 24.01 6.85 -8.05
CA GLU A 211 25.45 6.57 -8.31
C GLU A 211 25.90 5.22 -7.77
N ALA A 212 25.16 4.65 -6.82
CA ALA A 212 25.53 3.38 -6.19
C ALA A 212 25.27 2.21 -7.13
N ALA A 213 26.29 1.41 -7.42
CA ALA A 213 26.23 0.29 -8.37
C ALA A 213 25.23 -0.81 -7.97
N ASN A 214 24.94 -0.94 -6.67
CA ASN A 214 24.03 -1.94 -6.11
C ASN A 214 22.68 -1.36 -5.71
N LYS A 215 22.34 -0.14 -6.14
CA LYS A 215 21.04 0.47 -5.85
C LYS A 215 20.30 0.83 -7.12
N LYS A 216 19.01 0.79 -7.07
CA LYS A 216 18.13 1.15 -8.20
C LYS A 216 16.95 1.95 -7.69
N ILE A 217 16.80 3.16 -8.20
CA ILE A 217 15.60 3.97 -7.91
C ILE A 217 14.39 3.31 -8.54
N SER A 218 13.34 3.08 -7.76
CA SER A 218 12.05 2.60 -8.23
C SER A 218 11.18 3.77 -8.69
N ASN A 219 10.94 4.72 -7.79
CA ASN A 219 10.22 5.96 -8.07
C ASN A 219 10.48 7.00 -6.97
N ILE A 220 10.06 8.24 -7.24
CA ILE A 220 9.99 9.28 -6.22
C ILE A 220 8.54 9.71 -6.07
N GLU A 221 7.98 9.56 -4.87
CA GLU A 221 6.63 10.02 -4.60
C GLU A 221 6.64 11.47 -4.09
N VAL A 222 5.71 12.27 -4.59
CA VAL A 222 5.39 13.61 -4.09
C VAL A 222 3.97 13.57 -3.54
N SER A 223 3.83 13.52 -2.22
CA SER A 223 2.52 13.51 -1.55
C SER A 223 2.31 14.84 -0.84
N ALA A 224 1.48 15.70 -1.41
CA ALA A 224 1.19 17.02 -0.86
C ALA A 224 -0.10 17.03 -0.04
N TYR A 225 -0.08 17.76 1.06
CA TYR A 225 -1.17 17.78 2.03
C TYR A 225 -1.57 19.18 2.39
N ALA A 226 -2.86 19.37 2.65
CA ALA A 226 -3.35 20.51 3.41
C ALA A 226 -3.85 20.05 4.77
N SER A 227 -3.64 20.89 5.78
CA SER A 227 -4.17 20.65 7.12
C SER A 227 -5.70 20.70 7.12
N PRO A 228 -6.39 19.90 7.96
CA PRO A 228 -7.83 19.78 7.92
C PRO A 228 -8.61 20.96 8.55
N ASP A 229 -7.95 22.08 8.79
CA ASP A 229 -8.49 23.28 9.43
C ASP A 229 -9.12 24.30 8.47
N GLY A 230 -9.34 23.93 7.22
CA GLY A 230 -9.97 24.76 6.20
C GLY A 230 -10.99 24.02 5.36
N GLY A 231 -11.87 24.76 4.69
CA GLY A 231 -12.89 24.18 3.82
C GLY A 231 -12.29 23.30 2.72
N VAL A 232 -12.97 22.20 2.38
CA VAL A 232 -12.49 21.17 1.43
C VAL A 232 -12.08 21.78 0.09
N SER A 233 -12.85 22.72 -0.47
CA SER A 233 -12.56 23.31 -1.78
C SER A 233 -11.25 24.11 -1.77
N LEU A 234 -11.05 24.93 -0.73
CA LEU A 234 -9.81 25.70 -0.56
C LEU A 234 -8.61 24.79 -0.38
N ASN A 235 -8.76 23.80 0.48
CA ASN A 235 -7.70 22.83 0.78
C ASN A 235 -7.35 21.93 -0.41
N THR A 236 -8.32 21.61 -1.27
CA THR A 236 -8.08 20.90 -2.53
C THR A 236 -7.14 21.72 -3.41
N THR A 237 -7.49 22.98 -3.69
CA THR A 237 -6.65 23.88 -4.50
C THR A 237 -5.27 24.09 -3.87
N LEU A 238 -5.22 24.22 -2.55
CA LEU A 238 -3.98 24.45 -1.82
C LEU A 238 -3.05 23.22 -1.88
N ALA A 239 -3.59 22.03 -1.66
CA ALA A 239 -2.81 20.78 -1.71
C ALA A 239 -2.34 20.48 -3.14
N GLU A 240 -3.18 20.71 -4.14
CA GLU A 240 -2.82 20.59 -5.56
C GLU A 240 -1.69 21.57 -5.94
N ASN A 241 -1.79 22.84 -5.53
CA ASN A 241 -0.74 23.82 -5.80
C ASN A 241 0.59 23.47 -5.11
N ARG A 242 0.54 22.90 -3.87
CA ARG A 242 1.74 22.40 -3.16
C ARG A 242 2.36 21.23 -3.90
N GLU A 243 1.55 20.28 -4.36
CA GLU A 243 1.99 19.16 -5.18
C GLU A 243 2.69 19.67 -6.44
N ASN A 244 2.02 20.50 -7.23
CA ASN A 244 2.53 21.07 -8.47
C ASN A 244 3.85 21.82 -8.28
N ASN A 245 3.96 22.67 -7.24
CA ASN A 245 5.17 23.45 -6.97
C ASN A 245 6.34 22.53 -6.52
N THR A 246 6.05 21.53 -5.71
CA THR A 246 7.05 20.57 -5.24
C THR A 246 7.54 19.69 -6.39
N THR A 247 6.63 19.17 -7.20
CA THR A 247 6.96 18.36 -8.39
C THR A 247 7.78 19.13 -9.42
N LYS A 248 7.42 20.41 -9.66
CA LYS A 248 8.20 21.29 -10.55
C LYS A 248 9.62 21.52 -10.03
N LEU A 249 9.80 21.77 -8.73
CA LEU A 249 11.10 21.93 -8.12
C LEU A 249 11.93 20.63 -8.28
N LEU A 250 11.37 19.49 -7.88
CA LEU A 250 12.02 18.19 -7.97
C LEU A 250 12.41 17.85 -9.41
N SER A 251 11.48 17.96 -10.36
CA SER A 251 11.74 17.67 -11.79
C SER A 251 12.84 18.56 -12.38
N LYS A 252 12.89 19.83 -11.98
CA LYS A 252 13.96 20.74 -12.40
C LYS A 252 15.33 20.29 -11.88
N ASP A 253 15.38 19.88 -10.60
CA ASP A 253 16.63 19.47 -9.96
C ASP A 253 17.13 18.13 -10.50
N LEU A 254 16.23 17.16 -10.71
CA LEU A 254 16.55 15.87 -11.33
C LEU A 254 17.11 16.05 -12.76
N LYS A 255 16.46 16.90 -13.57
CA LYS A 255 16.95 17.23 -14.91
C LYS A 255 18.35 17.85 -14.88
N LYS A 256 18.60 18.76 -13.91
CA LYS A 256 19.93 19.38 -13.73
C LYS A 256 20.99 18.34 -13.34
N ALA A 257 20.61 17.36 -12.52
CA ALA A 257 21.46 16.25 -12.10
C ALA A 257 21.57 15.14 -13.17
N LYS A 258 20.81 15.19 -14.25
CA LYS A 258 20.69 14.16 -15.29
C LYS A 258 20.25 12.81 -14.73
N ILE A 259 19.38 12.82 -13.72
CA ILE A 259 18.79 11.64 -13.12
C ILE A 259 17.42 11.43 -13.75
N ASP A 260 17.20 10.24 -14.31
CA ASP A 260 15.91 9.82 -14.85
C ASP A 260 15.23 8.90 -13.81
N ALA A 261 14.27 9.47 -13.08
CA ALA A 261 13.50 8.75 -12.08
C ALA A 261 12.00 9.07 -12.25
N PRO A 262 11.13 8.05 -12.25
CA PRO A 262 9.68 8.27 -12.28
C PRO A 262 9.23 9.08 -11.07
N ILE A 263 8.36 10.07 -11.30
CA ILE A 263 7.75 10.87 -10.23
C ILE A 263 6.26 10.55 -10.17
N ASP A 264 5.82 10.05 -9.02
CA ASP A 264 4.41 9.78 -8.71
C ASP A 264 3.90 10.89 -7.79
N ALA A 265 3.05 11.77 -8.32
CA ALA A 265 2.56 12.91 -7.60
C ALA A 265 1.08 12.75 -7.21
N LYS A 266 0.76 13.08 -5.96
CA LYS A 266 -0.60 13.05 -5.42
C LYS A 266 -0.80 14.13 -4.38
N TYR A 267 -2.06 14.51 -4.18
CA TYR A 267 -2.41 15.46 -3.11
C TYR A 267 -3.60 14.96 -2.29
N THR A 268 -3.66 15.43 -1.05
CA THR A 268 -4.73 15.17 -0.09
C THR A 268 -5.25 16.50 0.45
N ALA A 269 -6.50 16.80 0.16
CA ALA A 269 -7.14 18.08 0.51
C ALA A 269 -7.26 18.32 2.02
N GLN A 270 -7.45 17.25 2.80
CA GLN A 270 -7.52 17.29 4.26
C GLN A 270 -6.86 16.04 4.82
N ASP A 271 -5.70 16.21 5.46
CA ASP A 271 -4.89 15.11 6.00
C ASP A 271 -5.40 14.67 7.38
N TRP A 272 -6.60 14.08 7.41
CA TRP A 272 -7.19 13.54 8.64
C TRP A 272 -6.43 12.32 9.18
N GLU A 273 -5.81 11.54 8.31
CA GLU A 273 -4.99 10.39 8.71
C GLU A 273 -3.72 10.87 9.42
N GLY A 274 -2.98 11.79 8.81
CA GLY A 274 -1.81 12.41 9.44
C GLY A 274 -2.17 13.18 10.72
N PHE A 275 -3.33 13.83 10.76
CA PHE A 275 -3.84 14.48 11.97
C PHE A 275 -4.03 13.46 13.10
N GLN A 276 -4.70 12.36 12.84
CA GLN A 276 -4.93 11.29 13.81
C GLN A 276 -3.61 10.69 14.30
N GLU A 277 -2.67 10.45 13.40
CA GLU A 277 -1.35 9.93 13.72
C GLU A 277 -0.58 10.88 14.68
N LEU A 278 -0.52 12.17 14.33
CA LEU A 278 0.19 13.17 15.12
C LEU A 278 -0.46 13.37 16.49
N VAL A 279 -1.79 13.44 16.56
CA VAL A 279 -2.52 13.55 17.83
C VAL A 279 -2.26 12.33 18.70
N SER A 280 -2.31 11.12 18.16
CA SER A 280 -2.08 9.88 18.92
C SER A 280 -0.70 9.83 19.56
N LYS A 281 0.32 10.35 18.87
CA LYS A 281 1.72 10.42 19.33
C LYS A 281 2.02 11.63 20.21
N SER A 282 1.10 12.58 20.32
CA SER A 282 1.29 13.81 21.08
C SER A 282 1.00 13.63 22.57
N ASN A 283 1.44 14.64 23.36
CA ASN A 283 1.08 14.76 24.76
C ASN A 283 -0.02 15.81 24.98
N ILE A 284 -0.82 16.10 23.95
CA ILE A 284 -1.92 17.06 24.05
C ILE A 284 -2.93 16.58 25.08
N GLN A 285 -3.37 17.49 25.93
CA GLN A 285 -4.46 17.24 26.86
C GLN A 285 -5.72 16.85 26.08
N ASP A 286 -6.49 15.90 26.60
CA ASP A 286 -7.74 15.42 25.99
C ASP A 286 -7.57 14.79 24.58
N LYS A 287 -6.36 14.29 24.22
CA LYS A 287 -6.12 13.63 22.93
C LYS A 287 -7.12 12.51 22.64
N GLU A 288 -7.51 11.74 23.65
CA GLU A 288 -8.49 10.65 23.50
C GLU A 288 -9.87 11.17 23.09
N LEU A 289 -10.26 12.37 23.58
CA LEU A 289 -11.49 13.02 23.17
C LEU A 289 -11.41 13.43 21.69
N ILE A 290 -10.28 14.01 21.25
CA ILE A 290 -10.05 14.41 19.86
C ILE A 290 -10.12 13.19 18.93
N LEU A 291 -9.41 12.12 19.29
CA LEU A 291 -9.40 10.87 18.50
C LEU A 291 -10.80 10.24 18.41
N ARG A 292 -11.59 10.31 19.49
CA ARG A 292 -12.98 9.85 19.51
C ARG A 292 -13.87 10.68 18.59
N VAL A 293 -13.72 12.01 18.59
CA VAL A 293 -14.45 12.91 17.69
C VAL A 293 -14.14 12.58 16.22
N ILE A 294 -12.86 12.38 15.88
CA ILE A 294 -12.47 11.98 14.51
C ILE A 294 -13.10 10.65 14.11
N ALA A 295 -13.14 9.68 15.02
CA ALA A 295 -13.72 8.38 14.77
C ALA A 295 -15.25 8.42 14.63
N MET A 296 -15.92 9.31 15.36
CA MET A 296 -17.37 9.42 15.41
C MET A 296 -17.95 10.08 14.16
N TYR A 297 -17.32 11.13 13.66
CA TYR A 297 -17.83 11.91 12.53
C TYR A 297 -17.12 11.53 11.23
N GLN A 298 -17.88 11.15 10.21
CA GLN A 298 -17.36 10.77 8.90
C GLN A 298 -17.25 11.97 7.94
N ASP A 299 -18.09 12.97 8.12
CA ASP A 299 -18.09 14.19 7.30
C ASP A 299 -16.93 15.12 7.72
N PRO A 300 -16.06 15.53 6.77
CA PRO A 300 -14.92 16.37 7.09
C PRO A 300 -15.27 17.74 7.66
N ALA A 301 -16.35 18.36 7.20
CA ALA A 301 -16.79 19.66 7.68
C ALA A 301 -17.33 19.56 9.10
N GLN A 302 -18.02 18.48 9.39
CA GLN A 302 -18.49 18.19 10.75
C GLN A 302 -17.34 17.90 11.69
N ARG A 303 -16.34 17.08 11.28
CA ARG A 303 -15.11 16.86 12.06
C ARG A 303 -14.42 18.18 12.40
N GLU A 304 -14.23 19.03 11.39
CA GLU A 304 -13.59 20.34 11.57
C GLU A 304 -14.36 21.20 12.59
N SER A 305 -15.68 21.27 12.47
CA SER A 305 -16.55 22.02 13.36
C SER A 305 -16.45 21.50 14.80
N GLU A 306 -16.55 20.19 15.01
CA GLU A 306 -16.54 19.59 16.33
C GLU A 306 -15.18 19.74 17.02
N ILE A 307 -14.06 19.61 16.30
CA ILE A 307 -12.73 19.85 16.86
C ILE A 307 -12.54 21.33 17.23
N LYS A 308 -13.06 22.25 16.43
CA LYS A 308 -13.03 23.68 16.74
C LYS A 308 -13.87 24.02 17.97
N ASN A 309 -14.96 23.30 18.20
CA ASN A 309 -15.81 23.46 19.38
C ASN A 309 -15.09 23.08 20.69
N ILE A 310 -14.05 22.26 20.64
CA ILE A 310 -13.18 21.96 21.78
C ILE A 310 -12.15 23.09 21.91
N SER A 311 -12.61 24.29 22.24
CA SER A 311 -11.86 25.56 22.10
C SER A 311 -10.52 25.61 22.87
N ALA A 312 -10.45 25.00 24.05
CA ALA A 312 -9.21 24.97 24.84
C ALA A 312 -8.11 24.17 24.14
N VAL A 313 -8.46 23.05 23.51
CA VAL A 313 -7.55 22.13 22.83
C VAL A 313 -7.24 22.60 21.41
N TYR A 314 -8.19 23.25 20.73
CA TYR A 314 -7.99 23.71 19.34
C TYR A 314 -6.81 24.67 19.19
N LYS A 315 -6.59 25.55 20.16
CA LYS A 315 -5.43 26.47 20.14
C LYS A 315 -4.11 25.71 20.19
N GLU A 316 -4.03 24.66 20.98
CA GLU A 316 -2.85 23.80 21.07
C GLU A 316 -2.65 23.01 19.76
N LEU A 317 -3.72 22.42 19.21
CA LEU A 317 -3.70 21.74 17.90
C LEU A 317 -3.23 22.66 16.78
N ALA A 318 -3.73 23.91 16.75
CA ALA A 318 -3.38 24.90 15.74
C ALA A 318 -1.90 25.29 15.79
N ASN A 319 -1.28 25.24 16.97
CA ASN A 319 0.12 25.62 17.17
C ASN A 319 1.08 24.43 17.03
N THR A 320 0.65 23.20 17.34
CA THR A 320 1.54 22.04 17.42
C THR A 320 1.31 20.98 16.34
N ILE A 321 0.07 20.67 15.99
CA ILE A 321 -0.29 19.60 15.05
C ILE A 321 -0.51 20.12 13.63
N LEU A 322 -1.41 21.09 13.48
CA LEU A 322 -1.79 21.57 12.15
C LEU A 322 -0.62 22.10 11.30
N PRO A 323 0.40 22.78 11.86
CA PRO A 323 1.58 23.16 11.08
C PRO A 323 2.34 22.01 10.47
N GLN A 324 2.41 20.87 11.13
CA GLN A 324 3.11 19.67 10.67
C GLN A 324 2.38 18.98 9.49
N LEU A 325 1.09 19.25 9.30
CA LEU A 325 0.28 18.73 8.20
C LEU A 325 0.36 19.57 6.92
N ARG A 326 0.93 20.77 7.00
CA ARG A 326 1.12 21.67 5.85
C ARG A 326 2.41 21.34 5.13
N ARG A 327 2.45 20.17 4.49
CA ARG A 327 3.69 19.63 3.91
C ARG A 327 3.48 19.03 2.53
N SER A 328 4.56 18.96 1.78
CA SER A 328 4.74 17.96 0.71
C SER A 328 5.79 16.96 1.16
N ARG A 329 5.41 15.70 1.30
CA ARG A 329 6.33 14.60 1.57
C ARG A 329 6.95 14.16 0.25
N LEU A 330 8.26 14.11 0.23
CA LEU A 330 9.06 13.47 -0.79
C LEU A 330 9.45 12.11 -0.27
N THR A 331 9.20 11.05 -1.02
CA THR A 331 9.61 9.68 -0.67
C THR A 331 10.40 9.11 -1.83
N LEU A 332 11.68 8.89 -1.64
CA LEU A 332 12.53 8.13 -2.56
C LEU A 332 12.37 6.65 -2.27
N ASN A 333 11.79 5.89 -3.18
CA ASN A 333 11.71 4.44 -3.11
C ASN A 333 12.81 3.83 -3.98
N TYR A 334 13.61 2.95 -3.40
CA TYR A 334 14.70 2.30 -4.12
C TYR A 334 14.92 0.88 -3.64
N GLU A 335 15.59 0.11 -4.48
CA GLU A 335 15.98 -1.26 -4.22
C GLU A 335 17.48 -1.32 -3.98
N ILE A 336 17.90 -2.07 -2.97
CA ILE A 336 19.28 -2.50 -2.78
C ILE A 336 19.38 -3.91 -3.35
N ILE A 337 20.25 -4.09 -4.35
CA ILE A 337 20.44 -5.36 -5.03
C ILE A 337 21.65 -6.03 -4.37
N GLY A 338 21.41 -7.16 -3.73
CA GLY A 338 22.46 -7.98 -3.11
C GLY A 338 23.26 -8.77 -4.14
N LYS A 339 24.24 -9.51 -3.63
CA LYS A 339 25.14 -10.36 -4.42
C LYS A 339 24.38 -11.46 -5.16
N SER A 340 24.90 -11.88 -6.32
CA SER A 340 24.38 -13.01 -7.09
C SER A 340 24.69 -14.36 -6.40
N ASP A 341 24.02 -15.44 -6.83
CA ASP A 341 24.32 -16.80 -6.32
C ASP A 341 25.76 -17.21 -6.59
N GLU A 342 26.29 -16.82 -7.75
CA GLU A 342 27.68 -17.10 -8.13
C GLU A 342 28.66 -16.34 -7.24
N GLU A 343 28.38 -15.07 -6.94
CA GLU A 343 29.20 -14.26 -6.05
C GLU A 343 29.17 -14.78 -4.62
N ILE A 344 27.97 -15.11 -4.10
CA ILE A 344 27.79 -15.68 -2.76
C ILE A 344 28.53 -17.02 -2.65
N THR A 345 28.32 -17.92 -3.61
CA THR A 345 28.99 -19.22 -3.64
C THR A 345 30.51 -19.08 -3.69
N LYS A 346 31.00 -18.18 -4.52
CA LYS A 346 32.44 -17.89 -4.63
C LYS A 346 33.00 -17.34 -3.32
N LEU A 347 32.35 -16.33 -2.74
CA LEU A 347 32.79 -15.69 -1.50
C LEU A 347 32.72 -16.63 -0.30
N ALA A 348 31.70 -17.47 -0.19
CA ALA A 348 31.58 -18.48 0.84
C ALA A 348 32.77 -19.45 0.85
N SER A 349 33.41 -19.68 -0.30
CA SER A 349 34.58 -20.55 -0.41
C SER A 349 35.92 -19.80 -0.32
N SER A 350 35.99 -18.54 -0.76
CA SER A 350 37.25 -17.80 -0.90
C SER A 350 37.46 -16.73 0.15
N ASN A 351 36.44 -16.04 0.57
CA ASN A 351 36.47 -14.96 1.56
C ASN A 351 35.14 -14.77 2.27
N PRO A 352 34.75 -15.70 3.15
CA PRO A 352 33.44 -15.68 3.81
C PRO A 352 33.20 -14.44 4.69
N SER A 353 34.26 -13.76 5.12
CA SER A 353 34.15 -12.52 5.89
C SER A 353 33.51 -11.34 5.11
N GLU A 354 33.40 -11.43 3.79
CA GLU A 354 32.69 -10.47 2.95
C GLU A 354 31.19 -10.76 2.82
N LEU A 355 30.73 -11.87 3.40
CA LEU A 355 29.33 -12.24 3.49
C LEU A 355 28.79 -11.93 4.88
N ASN A 356 27.56 -11.43 4.95
CA ASN A 356 26.86 -11.34 6.22
C ASN A 356 26.25 -12.71 6.61
N VAL A 357 25.68 -12.79 7.81
CA VAL A 357 25.14 -14.04 8.35
C VAL A 357 24.03 -14.62 7.45
N GLU A 358 23.14 -13.77 6.94
CA GLU A 358 22.03 -14.21 6.09
C GLU A 358 22.54 -14.73 4.72
N GLU A 359 23.56 -14.07 4.17
CA GLU A 359 24.22 -14.53 2.94
C GLU A 359 24.97 -15.84 3.14
N LEU A 360 25.57 -16.07 4.30
CA LEU A 360 26.22 -17.35 4.64
C LEU A 360 25.19 -18.47 4.83
N LEU A 361 24.11 -18.21 5.55
CA LEU A 361 23.01 -19.19 5.70
C LEU A 361 22.43 -19.54 4.34
N TYR A 362 22.18 -18.53 3.50
CA TYR A 362 21.69 -18.75 2.13
C TYR A 362 22.71 -19.50 1.27
N ALA A 363 24.03 -19.23 1.41
CA ALA A 363 25.07 -19.96 0.68
C ALA A 363 25.02 -21.47 0.92
N ALA A 364 24.66 -21.89 2.13
CA ALA A 364 24.50 -23.32 2.45
C ALA A 364 23.35 -23.96 1.67
N THR A 365 22.34 -23.20 1.29
CA THR A 365 21.21 -23.71 0.47
C THR A 365 21.57 -23.86 -1.01
N LEU A 366 22.61 -23.17 -1.47
CA LEU A 366 23.09 -23.24 -2.86
C LEU A 366 23.90 -24.49 -3.19
N THR A 367 24.25 -25.32 -2.19
CA THR A 367 24.95 -26.56 -2.38
C THR A 367 24.19 -27.74 -1.78
N SER A 368 24.19 -28.88 -2.46
CA SER A 368 23.65 -30.15 -1.94
C SER A 368 24.73 -31.04 -1.30
N ASP A 369 25.99 -30.57 -1.25
CA ASP A 369 27.12 -31.29 -0.65
C ASP A 369 27.17 -31.05 0.86
N PRO A 370 26.88 -32.04 1.72
CA PRO A 370 26.86 -31.87 3.16
C PRO A 370 28.18 -31.41 3.77
N ALA A 371 29.30 -31.81 3.19
CA ALA A 371 30.62 -31.38 3.66
C ALA A 371 30.87 -29.90 3.41
N LYS A 372 30.38 -29.37 2.28
CA LYS A 372 30.42 -27.93 2.00
C LYS A 372 29.48 -27.13 2.88
N GLN A 373 28.28 -27.66 3.13
CA GLN A 373 27.31 -27.05 4.05
C GLN A 373 27.90 -26.91 5.45
N GLU A 374 28.53 -27.99 5.98
CA GLU A 374 29.18 -27.98 7.28
C GLU A 374 30.28 -26.90 7.35
N VAL A 375 31.12 -26.79 6.32
CA VAL A 375 32.16 -25.75 6.26
C VAL A 375 31.55 -24.36 6.29
N ILE A 376 30.46 -24.12 5.57
CA ILE A 376 29.80 -22.81 5.54
C ILE A 376 29.19 -22.46 6.92
N TYR A 377 28.55 -23.43 7.59
CA TYR A 377 27.95 -23.20 8.91
C TYR A 377 28.97 -23.03 10.05
N THR A 378 30.23 -23.39 9.82
CA THR A 378 31.30 -23.20 10.81
C THR A 378 32.05 -21.87 10.66
N GLN A 379 31.74 -21.08 9.64
CA GLN A 379 32.32 -19.77 9.37
C GLN A 379 31.55 -18.65 10.06
#